data_01becc18c2879cdae90487dc6d2f2003
#
_entry.id   01becc18c2879cdae90487dc6d2f2003
#
_cell.length_a   1.000
_cell.length_b   1.000
_cell.length_c   1.000
_cell.angle_alpha   90.00
_cell.angle_beta   90.00
_cell.angle_gamma   90.00
#
_symmetry.space_group_name_H-M   'P 1'
#
loop_
_entity.id
_entity.type
_entity.pdbx_description
1 polymer ?
#
loop_
_entity_poly.entity_id
_entity_poly.type
_entity_poly.pdbx_seq_one_letter_code
_entity_poly.pdbx_strand_id
1 'polypeptide(L)'
;MNKDNIIIYVSSRNNYDMLSGEVFKNIDTEGFEFINVDDKSSTEEIEKGKQMCEENDIVFLENKSRGCQMATQTLIDFIKENRPNCKWIFCFQHDCYPITKNFFSRISKLINDGKLDEFGTLGFNRIDMGKHTPGAYDKWVNGEKPIGHLGLAHLSILNESGRWLQPNRNAWLLQNDDWKKPFSVEINAWTSFGINVNNWNECIKPTDEYHFHLWAPDVFIQFLYHNYHNLVLPNLYLMNRQEIKANYSIDVNSAHSSRKGNEYHFGHYEPSHEAWKERWGWTYTKPWGEFESIKESYEDTLIYDFWHHDISKGPLKTFDLGEY
;
A
#
# COMPACT_ATOMS: atom_id res chain seq x y z
N MET A 1 -0.32 23.24 12.58
CA MET A 1 0.10 21.85 12.28
C MET A 1 1.04 21.94 11.08
N ASN A 2 2.21 21.36 11.14
CA ASN A 2 3.13 21.33 10.00
C ASN A 2 2.57 20.37 8.96
N LYS A 3 2.22 20.86 7.77
CA LYS A 3 1.68 20.05 6.67
C LYS A 3 2.75 19.60 5.67
N ASP A 4 4.00 20.01 5.88
CA ASP A 4 5.10 19.69 4.98
C ASP A 4 5.69 18.29 5.23
N ASN A 5 5.22 17.59 6.28
CA ASN A 5 5.73 16.27 6.68
C ASN A 5 5.05 15.10 5.98
N ILE A 6 3.99 15.33 5.21
CA ILE A 6 3.23 14.35 4.44
C ILE A 6 3.03 14.83 3.01
N ILE A 7 3.18 13.91 2.05
CA ILE A 7 2.73 14.06 0.68
C ILE A 7 1.76 12.93 0.34
N ILE A 8 0.63 13.30 -0.25
CA ILE A 8 -0.34 12.35 -0.82
C ILE A 8 0.10 12.03 -2.25
N TYR A 9 0.05 10.76 -2.63
CA TYR A 9 0.64 10.30 -3.87
C TYR A 9 -0.25 9.28 -4.58
N VAL A 10 -0.33 9.42 -5.90
CA VAL A 10 -0.91 8.43 -6.79
C VAL A 10 0.05 8.19 -7.95
N SER A 11 0.31 6.91 -8.25
CA SER A 11 0.96 6.51 -9.50
C SER A 11 -0.12 6.20 -10.54
N SER A 12 -0.10 6.91 -11.64
CA SER A 12 -1.12 6.83 -12.70
C SER A 12 -0.51 6.32 -14.00
N ARG A 13 -1.24 5.44 -14.67
CA ARG A 13 -0.92 5.03 -16.03
C ARG A 13 -2.18 4.97 -16.85
N ASN A 14 -2.34 5.92 -17.78
CA ASN A 14 -3.58 6.14 -18.48
C ASN A 14 -4.77 6.31 -17.49
N ASN A 15 -6.02 6.31 -17.93
CA ASN A 15 -7.21 6.40 -17.07
C ASN A 15 -7.33 7.69 -16.24
N TYR A 16 -6.88 8.80 -16.75
CA TYR A 16 -7.00 10.08 -16.05
C TYR A 16 -8.46 10.51 -15.79
N ASP A 17 -9.43 10.04 -16.59
CA ASP A 17 -10.85 10.24 -16.32
C ASP A 17 -11.29 9.60 -14.99
N MET A 18 -10.80 8.39 -14.69
CA MET A 18 -11.06 7.73 -13.42
C MET A 18 -10.36 8.45 -12.28
N LEU A 19 -9.12 8.88 -12.47
CA LEU A 19 -8.36 9.62 -11.46
C LEU A 19 -9.08 10.91 -11.07
N SER A 20 -9.48 11.72 -12.05
CA SER A 20 -10.24 12.95 -11.83
C SER A 20 -11.63 12.69 -11.26
N GLY A 21 -12.35 11.72 -11.81
CA GLY A 21 -13.73 11.42 -11.45
C GLY A 21 -13.87 10.86 -10.03
N GLU A 22 -12.89 10.12 -9.56
CA GLU A 22 -13.00 9.38 -8.30
C GLU A 22 -11.99 9.86 -7.25
N VAL A 23 -10.69 9.88 -7.58
CA VAL A 23 -9.66 10.14 -6.57
C VAL A 23 -9.67 11.61 -6.15
N PHE A 24 -9.54 12.53 -7.09
CA PHE A 24 -9.48 13.96 -6.80
C PHE A 24 -10.74 14.49 -6.11
N LYS A 25 -11.90 13.89 -6.40
CA LYS A 25 -13.16 14.30 -5.78
C LYS A 25 -13.39 13.75 -4.39
N ASN A 26 -12.81 12.57 -4.09
CA ASN A 26 -13.12 11.84 -2.87
C ASN A 26 -12.01 11.88 -1.81
N ILE A 27 -10.78 12.24 -2.18
CA ILE A 27 -9.71 12.42 -1.19
C ILE A 27 -9.85 13.83 -0.59
N ASP A 28 -10.21 13.88 0.70
CA ASP A 28 -9.99 15.09 1.49
C ASP A 28 -8.50 15.17 1.83
N THR A 29 -7.78 16.04 1.14
CA THR A 29 -6.35 16.22 1.36
C THR A 29 -6.03 16.94 2.67
N GLU A 30 -7.04 17.51 3.33
CA GLU A 30 -6.85 18.34 4.54
C GLU A 30 -5.82 19.47 4.34
N GLY A 31 -5.53 19.82 3.08
CA GLY A 31 -4.53 20.81 2.66
C GLY A 31 -3.08 20.30 2.70
N PHE A 32 -2.87 18.99 2.76
CA PHE A 32 -1.57 18.37 2.45
C PHE A 32 -1.34 18.35 0.94
N GLU A 33 -0.06 18.41 0.53
CA GLU A 33 0.31 18.41 -0.88
C GLU A 33 -0.05 17.09 -1.55
N PHE A 34 -0.58 17.18 -2.77
CA PHE A 34 -0.91 16.02 -3.59
C PHE A 34 -0.01 16.00 -4.83
N ILE A 35 0.58 14.85 -5.12
CA ILE A 35 1.46 14.63 -6.27
C ILE A 35 0.97 13.42 -7.06
N ASN A 36 0.85 13.58 -8.37
CA ASN A 36 0.63 12.49 -9.29
C ASN A 36 1.92 12.18 -10.04
N VAL A 37 2.29 10.89 -10.10
CA VAL A 37 3.42 10.43 -10.93
C VAL A 37 2.86 9.60 -12.08
N ASP A 38 3.05 10.08 -13.30
CA ASP A 38 2.68 9.35 -14.52
C ASP A 38 3.67 8.22 -14.79
N ASP A 39 3.17 6.99 -14.89
CA ASP A 39 3.97 5.79 -15.15
C ASP A 39 3.97 5.42 -16.65
N LYS A 40 4.49 6.33 -17.47
CA LYS A 40 4.62 6.11 -18.94
C LYS A 40 3.29 5.87 -19.63
N SER A 41 2.36 6.76 -19.43
CA SER A 41 1.10 6.82 -20.20
C SER A 41 1.34 7.12 -21.68
N SER A 42 0.30 7.04 -22.50
CA SER A 42 0.34 7.55 -23.87
C SER A 42 0.50 9.07 -23.88
N THR A 43 1.02 9.63 -24.95
CA THR A 43 1.22 11.09 -25.08
C THR A 43 -0.08 11.86 -24.85
N GLU A 44 -1.20 11.37 -25.39
CA GLU A 44 -2.52 11.96 -25.21
C GLU A 44 -2.95 11.96 -23.74
N GLU A 45 -2.76 10.85 -23.04
CA GLU A 45 -3.10 10.72 -21.61
C GLU A 45 -2.15 11.56 -20.72
N ILE A 46 -0.87 11.70 -21.09
CA ILE A 46 0.06 12.58 -20.38
C ILE A 46 -0.42 14.03 -20.41
N GLU A 47 -0.77 14.55 -21.61
CA GLU A 47 -1.26 15.93 -21.74
C GLU A 47 -2.56 16.15 -20.97
N LYS A 48 -3.48 15.19 -21.05
CA LYS A 48 -4.70 15.19 -20.24
C LYS A 48 -4.40 15.18 -18.74
N GLY A 49 -3.47 14.34 -18.30
CA GLY A 49 -3.04 14.26 -16.91
C GLY A 49 -2.43 15.57 -16.42
N LYS A 50 -1.58 16.22 -17.22
CA LYS A 50 -1.00 17.55 -16.89
C LYS A 50 -2.08 18.59 -16.68
N GLN A 51 -3.01 18.70 -17.65
CA GLN A 51 -4.12 19.66 -17.55
C GLN A 51 -4.96 19.41 -16.31
N MET A 52 -5.33 18.15 -16.04
CA MET A 52 -6.15 17.80 -14.88
C MET A 52 -5.46 18.07 -13.55
N CYS A 53 -4.16 17.83 -13.48
CA CYS A 53 -3.37 18.14 -12.29
C CYS A 53 -3.28 19.66 -12.06
N GLU A 54 -3.06 20.44 -13.11
CA GLU A 54 -3.04 21.90 -13.05
C GLU A 54 -4.40 22.46 -12.57
N GLU A 55 -5.51 21.99 -13.12
CA GLU A 55 -6.87 22.40 -12.74
C GLU A 55 -7.23 22.07 -11.26
N ASN A 56 -6.54 21.14 -10.64
CA ASN A 56 -6.78 20.69 -9.27
C ASN A 56 -5.64 21.03 -8.29
N ASP A 57 -4.69 21.87 -8.70
CA ASP A 57 -3.52 22.25 -7.90
C ASP A 57 -2.69 21.04 -7.42
N ILE A 58 -2.50 20.07 -8.32
CA ILE A 58 -1.76 18.84 -8.09
C ILE A 58 -0.44 18.90 -8.86
N VAL A 59 0.67 18.54 -8.22
CA VAL A 59 1.96 18.44 -8.90
C VAL A 59 1.97 17.21 -9.81
N PHE A 60 2.33 17.39 -11.07
CA PHE A 60 2.49 16.32 -12.06
C PHE A 60 3.97 16.01 -12.26
N LEU A 61 4.34 14.75 -12.09
CA LEU A 61 5.68 14.24 -12.39
C LEU A 61 5.59 13.11 -13.42
N GLU A 62 6.62 13.00 -14.26
CA GLU A 62 6.76 11.87 -15.18
C GLU A 62 7.75 10.86 -14.60
N ASN A 63 7.38 9.60 -14.51
CA ASN A 63 8.27 8.53 -14.04
C ASN A 63 9.51 8.42 -14.96
N LYS A 64 10.68 8.33 -14.35
CA LYS A 64 11.95 8.16 -15.07
C LYS A 64 12.04 6.81 -15.80
N SER A 65 11.54 5.74 -15.16
CA SER A 65 11.43 4.40 -15.72
C SER A 65 9.97 3.92 -15.65
N ARG A 66 9.71 2.63 -15.70
CA ARG A 66 8.38 2.04 -15.63
C ARG A 66 8.16 1.29 -14.32
N GLY A 67 6.92 1.25 -13.85
CA GLY A 67 6.49 0.48 -12.70
C GLY A 67 6.36 1.30 -11.43
N CYS A 68 5.54 0.80 -10.51
CA CYS A 68 5.14 1.53 -9.32
C CYS A 68 6.31 1.79 -8.35
N GLN A 69 7.30 0.90 -8.25
CA GLN A 69 8.48 1.16 -7.43
C GLN A 69 9.31 2.32 -8.00
N MET A 70 9.49 2.36 -9.33
CA MET A 70 10.23 3.43 -9.99
C MET A 70 9.48 4.76 -9.96
N ALA A 71 8.15 4.72 -10.03
CA ALA A 71 7.33 5.91 -9.82
C ALA A 71 7.48 6.45 -8.39
N THR A 72 7.50 5.56 -7.39
CA THR A 72 7.79 5.94 -6.01
C THR A 72 9.20 6.50 -5.87
N GLN A 73 10.21 5.89 -6.49
CA GLN A 73 11.57 6.42 -6.47
C GLN A 73 11.67 7.81 -7.14
N THR A 74 10.96 8.03 -8.24
CA THR A 74 10.89 9.34 -8.90
C THR A 74 10.32 10.40 -7.94
N LEU A 75 9.26 10.07 -7.20
CA LEU A 75 8.72 10.94 -6.16
C LEU A 75 9.71 11.19 -5.03
N ILE A 76 10.38 10.16 -4.53
CA ILE A 76 11.38 10.29 -3.44
C ILE A 76 12.54 11.20 -3.87
N ASP A 77 13.03 11.08 -5.11
CA ASP A 77 14.06 11.96 -5.65
C ASP A 77 13.59 13.42 -5.70
N PHE A 78 12.37 13.65 -6.16
CA PHE A 78 11.75 14.98 -6.17
C PHE A 78 11.63 15.55 -4.74
N ILE A 79 11.21 14.73 -3.77
CA ILE A 79 11.08 15.12 -2.37
C ILE A 79 12.42 15.56 -1.79
N LYS A 80 13.49 14.81 -2.03
CA LYS A 80 14.84 15.15 -1.54
C LYS A 80 15.28 16.53 -2.00
N GLU A 81 14.97 16.89 -3.23
CA GLU A 81 15.40 18.16 -3.83
C GLU A 81 14.47 19.33 -3.44
N ASN A 82 13.17 19.10 -3.33
CA ASN A 82 12.17 20.15 -3.29
C ASN A 82 11.34 20.17 -2.00
N ARG A 83 11.31 19.10 -1.20
CA ARG A 83 10.45 18.94 -0.02
C ARG A 83 11.19 18.28 1.16
N PRO A 84 12.31 18.85 1.65
CA PRO A 84 13.19 18.20 2.62
C PRO A 84 12.53 17.90 3.98
N ASN A 85 11.40 18.51 4.28
CA ASN A 85 10.65 18.28 5.51
C ASN A 85 9.66 17.10 5.40
N CYS A 86 9.42 16.56 4.20
CA CYS A 86 8.53 15.44 4.00
C CYS A 86 9.13 14.16 4.60
N LYS A 87 8.42 13.56 5.52
CA LYS A 87 8.84 12.33 6.20
C LYS A 87 8.07 11.11 5.73
N TRP A 88 6.85 11.30 5.24
CA TRP A 88 5.96 10.23 4.83
C TRP A 88 5.26 10.55 3.52
N ILE A 89 5.15 9.56 2.65
CA ILE A 89 4.29 9.60 1.47
C ILE A 89 3.15 8.60 1.63
N PHE A 90 1.97 8.93 1.12
CA PHE A 90 0.79 8.06 1.17
C PHE A 90 0.35 7.71 -0.24
N CYS A 91 0.64 6.46 -0.64
CA CYS A 91 0.29 5.91 -1.94
C CYS A 91 -1.18 5.46 -1.94
N PHE A 92 -1.97 5.97 -2.89
CA PHE A 92 -3.35 5.54 -3.10
C PHE A 92 -3.54 4.98 -4.50
N GLN A 93 -4.41 3.99 -4.61
CA GLN A 93 -4.92 3.52 -5.91
C GLN A 93 -6.16 4.34 -6.31
N HIS A 94 -6.49 4.32 -7.59
CA HIS A 94 -7.59 5.09 -8.18
C HIS A 94 -8.99 4.75 -7.62
N ASP A 95 -9.11 3.67 -6.89
CA ASP A 95 -10.36 3.17 -6.31
C ASP A 95 -10.31 3.03 -4.78
N CYS A 96 -9.26 3.58 -4.15
CA CYS A 96 -9.09 3.47 -2.70
C CYS A 96 -8.67 4.82 -2.10
N TYR A 97 -9.44 5.32 -1.13
CA TYR A 97 -9.21 6.62 -0.50
C TYR A 97 -9.62 6.64 0.98
N PRO A 98 -9.08 7.58 1.78
CA PRO A 98 -9.42 7.74 3.20
C PRO A 98 -10.88 8.16 3.40
N ILE A 99 -11.52 7.61 4.43
CA ILE A 99 -12.87 8.00 4.86
C ILE A 99 -12.94 8.39 6.35
N THR A 100 -11.88 8.18 7.10
CA THR A 100 -11.80 8.67 8.48
C THR A 100 -11.57 10.18 8.47
N LYS A 101 -12.37 10.90 9.24
CA LYS A 101 -12.21 12.35 9.39
C LYS A 101 -10.83 12.70 9.96
N ASN A 102 -10.20 13.74 9.41
CA ASN A 102 -8.88 14.21 9.79
C ASN A 102 -7.80 13.10 9.68
N PHE A 103 -7.90 12.28 8.65
CA PHE A 103 -7.04 11.13 8.44
C PHE A 103 -5.55 11.50 8.43
N PHE A 104 -5.17 12.44 7.57
CA PHE A 104 -3.78 12.87 7.44
C PHE A 104 -3.32 13.70 8.63
N SER A 105 -4.18 14.54 9.20
CA SER A 105 -3.86 15.35 10.38
C SER A 105 -3.56 14.48 11.61
N ARG A 106 -4.27 13.37 11.78
CA ARG A 106 -4.01 12.39 12.86
C ARG A 106 -2.66 11.71 12.70
N ILE A 107 -2.31 11.33 11.48
CA ILE A 107 -1.01 10.73 11.18
C ILE A 107 0.11 11.76 11.32
N SER A 108 -0.09 12.98 10.82
CA SER A 108 0.87 14.07 10.94
C SER A 108 1.23 14.36 12.41
N LYS A 109 0.26 14.25 13.32
CA LYS A 109 0.52 14.34 14.76
C LYS A 109 1.49 13.25 15.22
N LEU A 110 1.24 11.99 14.86
CA LEU A 110 2.15 10.88 15.22
C LEU A 110 3.57 11.08 14.69
N ILE A 111 3.68 11.60 13.45
CA ILE A 111 4.98 11.91 12.82
C ILE A 111 5.71 13.00 13.61
N ASN A 112 5.01 14.07 13.96
CA ASN A 112 5.59 15.19 14.71
C ASN A 112 6.00 14.80 16.14
N ASP A 113 5.28 13.85 16.73
CA ASP A 113 5.58 13.30 18.05
C ASP A 113 6.73 12.24 18.01
N GLY A 114 7.33 11.96 16.84
CA GLY A 114 8.40 10.98 16.65
C GLY A 114 7.95 9.52 16.85
N LYS A 115 6.64 9.27 16.84
CA LYS A 115 6.09 7.92 17.15
C LYS A 115 6.12 6.96 15.97
N LEU A 116 6.50 7.43 14.79
CA LEU A 116 6.50 6.63 13.56
C LEU A 116 7.91 6.38 12.99
N ASP A 117 8.96 6.75 13.69
CA ASP A 117 10.33 6.69 13.16
C ASP A 117 10.85 5.26 12.98
N GLU A 118 10.36 4.29 13.79
CA GLU A 118 10.75 2.87 13.72
C GLU A 118 9.95 2.06 12.67
N PHE A 119 9.07 2.70 11.89
CA PHE A 119 8.22 2.01 10.94
C PHE A 119 8.62 2.30 9.50
N GLY A 120 8.62 1.27 8.66
CA GLY A 120 8.84 1.39 7.22
C GLY A 120 7.57 1.78 6.47
N THR A 121 6.45 1.16 6.84
CA THR A 121 5.15 1.41 6.19
C THR A 121 4.00 1.50 7.17
N LEU A 122 2.91 2.16 6.74
CA LEU A 122 1.64 2.27 7.46
C LEU A 122 0.51 1.67 6.63
N GLY A 123 -0.19 0.71 7.21
CA GLY A 123 -1.44 0.15 6.69
C GLY A 123 -2.64 0.64 7.50
N PHE A 124 -3.83 0.44 6.93
CA PHE A 124 -5.08 0.95 7.48
C PHE A 124 -6.18 -0.08 7.37
N ASN A 125 -7.23 0.11 8.16
CA ASN A 125 -8.44 -0.67 7.99
C ASN A 125 -9.10 -0.34 6.64
N ARG A 126 -9.58 -1.34 5.93
CA ARG A 126 -10.15 -1.16 4.60
C ARG A 126 -11.59 -1.69 4.53
N ILE A 127 -12.50 -0.88 4.02
CA ILE A 127 -13.87 -1.28 3.72
C ILE A 127 -13.96 -1.55 2.23
N ASP A 128 -14.17 -2.80 1.86
CA ASP A 128 -14.36 -3.19 0.46
C ASP A 128 -15.84 -3.04 0.07
N MET A 129 -16.09 -2.20 -0.92
CA MET A 129 -17.37 -2.09 -1.61
C MET A 129 -17.39 -3.12 -2.74
N GLY A 130 -18.11 -4.19 -2.58
CA GLY A 130 -18.19 -5.22 -3.61
C GLY A 130 -18.78 -6.54 -3.13
N LYS A 131 -18.64 -7.59 -3.94
CA LYS A 131 -19.23 -8.91 -3.72
C LYS A 131 -18.90 -9.57 -2.38
N HIS A 132 -17.83 -9.17 -1.73
CA HIS A 132 -17.31 -9.82 -0.53
C HIS A 132 -17.76 -9.20 0.78
N THR A 133 -18.29 -7.96 0.76
CA THR A 133 -18.79 -7.23 1.94
C THR A 133 -20.05 -6.44 1.62
N PRO A 134 -21.16 -7.12 1.24
CA PRO A 134 -22.42 -6.45 0.94
C PRO A 134 -22.90 -5.68 2.18
N GLY A 135 -23.33 -4.43 1.97
CA GLY A 135 -23.84 -3.56 3.04
C GLY A 135 -22.75 -2.93 3.94
N ALA A 136 -21.47 -3.09 3.65
CA ALA A 136 -20.40 -2.47 4.45
C ALA A 136 -20.48 -0.94 4.44
N TYR A 137 -20.83 -0.35 3.30
CA TYR A 137 -21.03 1.10 3.18
C TYR A 137 -22.22 1.58 4.01
N ASP A 138 -23.36 0.89 3.90
CA ASP A 138 -24.57 1.27 4.64
C ASP A 138 -24.34 1.20 6.16
N LYS A 139 -23.62 0.19 6.62
CA LYS A 139 -23.21 0.07 8.03
C LYS A 139 -22.31 1.22 8.46
N TRP A 140 -21.35 1.59 7.62
CA TRP A 140 -20.47 2.73 7.91
C TRP A 140 -21.25 4.04 8.02
N VAL A 141 -22.12 4.33 7.04
CA VAL A 141 -22.94 5.55 7.01
C VAL A 141 -23.87 5.62 8.21
N ASN A 142 -24.39 4.49 8.67
CA ASN A 142 -25.26 4.39 9.83
C ASN A 142 -24.51 4.37 11.18
N GLY A 143 -23.18 4.58 11.16
CA GLY A 143 -22.34 4.62 12.38
C GLY A 143 -22.04 3.24 12.97
N GLU A 144 -22.45 2.15 12.32
CA GLU A 144 -22.00 0.82 12.66
C GLU A 144 -20.55 0.65 12.17
N LYS A 145 -19.67 0.11 13.03
CA LYS A 145 -18.33 -0.25 12.57
C LYS A 145 -18.44 -1.50 11.69
N PRO A 146 -18.38 -1.39 10.36
CA PRO A 146 -18.37 -2.58 9.52
C PRO A 146 -17.10 -3.38 9.84
N ILE A 147 -17.22 -4.70 9.77
CA ILE A 147 -16.05 -5.57 9.73
C ILE A 147 -15.42 -5.36 8.36
N GLY A 148 -14.57 -4.35 8.25
CA GLY A 148 -13.77 -4.07 7.07
C GLY A 148 -12.60 -5.04 6.96
N HIS A 149 -11.97 -5.10 5.80
CA HIS A 149 -10.67 -5.72 5.68
C HIS A 149 -9.66 -4.86 6.44
N LEU A 150 -8.99 -5.48 7.43
CA LEU A 150 -7.87 -4.85 8.13
C LEU A 150 -6.72 -4.69 7.16
N GLY A 151 -6.66 -4.02 6.17
CA GLY A 151 -5.51 -3.72 5.31
C GLY A 151 -4.35 -4.75 5.29
N LEU A 152 -4.60 -5.95 5.77
CA LEU A 152 -3.61 -6.99 6.02
C LEU A 152 -3.77 -8.09 5.01
N ALA A 153 -2.75 -8.33 4.27
CA ALA A 153 -2.54 -9.63 3.70
C ALA A 153 -1.30 -10.21 4.38
N HIS A 154 -1.49 -11.15 5.27
CA HIS A 154 -0.38 -11.99 5.65
C HIS A 154 -0.10 -12.95 4.51
N LEU A 155 1.09 -12.94 4.03
CA LEU A 155 1.65 -14.17 3.53
C LEU A 155 1.54 -15.17 4.68
N SER A 156 0.70 -16.17 4.53
CA SER A 156 0.85 -17.32 5.40
C SER A 156 2.02 -18.15 4.89
N ILE A 157 3.20 -17.58 4.99
CA ILE A 157 4.46 -18.32 4.89
C ILE A 157 4.46 -19.40 5.95
N LEU A 158 3.82 -19.12 7.07
CA LEU A 158 3.61 -20.01 8.21
C LEU A 158 2.56 -21.10 7.98
N ASN A 159 1.85 -21.08 6.86
CA ASN A 159 0.91 -22.11 6.53
C ASN A 159 1.53 -22.97 5.42
N GLU A 160 1.75 -24.26 5.71
CA GLU A 160 2.23 -25.27 4.77
C GLU A 160 1.52 -25.27 3.41
N SER A 161 0.32 -24.68 3.33
CA SER A 161 -0.45 -24.54 2.11
C SER A 161 -0.13 -23.30 1.27
N GLY A 162 0.74 -22.39 1.72
CA GLY A 162 1.07 -21.14 1.02
C GLY A 162 -0.14 -20.20 0.84
N ARG A 163 -1.10 -20.22 1.75
CA ARG A 163 -2.32 -19.39 1.65
C ARG A 163 -2.10 -18.04 2.27
N TRP A 164 -2.66 -17.02 1.62
CA TRP A 164 -2.82 -15.70 2.20
C TRP A 164 -3.78 -15.74 3.38
N LEU A 165 -3.32 -15.45 4.58
CA LEU A 165 -4.20 -15.18 5.70
C LEU A 165 -4.65 -13.72 5.62
N GLN A 166 -5.93 -13.52 5.42
CA GLN A 166 -6.57 -12.22 5.63
C GLN A 166 -7.25 -12.27 7.00
N PRO A 167 -6.67 -11.64 8.03
CA PRO A 167 -7.16 -11.76 9.41
C PRO A 167 -8.64 -11.43 9.57
N ASN A 168 -9.14 -10.48 8.81
CA ASN A 168 -10.53 -10.05 8.86
C ASN A 168 -11.54 -11.05 8.27
N ARG A 169 -11.11 -12.05 7.53
CA ARG A 169 -11.97 -13.18 7.15
C ARG A 169 -12.07 -14.24 8.23
N ASN A 170 -11.24 -14.16 9.23
CA ASN A 170 -11.18 -15.09 10.34
C ASN A 170 -11.80 -14.41 11.56
N ALA A 171 -13.08 -14.66 11.82
CA ALA A 171 -13.83 -14.03 12.92
C ALA A 171 -13.16 -14.19 14.30
N TRP A 172 -12.33 -15.21 14.49
CA TRP A 172 -11.58 -15.43 15.73
C TRP A 172 -10.47 -14.39 15.96
N LEU A 173 -9.87 -13.84 14.90
CA LEU A 173 -8.87 -12.76 15.03
C LEU A 173 -9.52 -11.49 15.56
N LEU A 174 -10.77 -11.22 15.17
CA LEU A 174 -11.52 -10.05 15.61
C LEU A 174 -11.94 -10.12 17.10
N GLN A 175 -11.87 -11.30 17.73
CA GLN A 175 -12.16 -11.48 19.14
C GLN A 175 -10.96 -11.12 20.04
N ASN A 176 -9.76 -11.05 19.50
CA ASN A 176 -8.58 -10.65 20.24
C ASN A 176 -8.42 -9.11 20.20
N ASP A 177 -8.41 -8.50 21.39
CA ASP A 177 -8.31 -7.05 21.54
C ASP A 177 -6.98 -6.46 21.05
N ASP A 178 -5.95 -7.28 20.92
CA ASP A 178 -4.65 -6.82 20.41
C ASP A 178 -4.73 -6.37 18.93
N TRP A 179 -5.66 -6.92 18.14
CA TRP A 179 -5.92 -6.46 16.77
C TRP A 179 -6.63 -5.09 16.68
N LYS A 180 -7.05 -4.55 17.83
CA LYS A 180 -7.65 -3.20 17.93
C LYS A 180 -6.62 -2.12 18.24
N LYS A 181 -5.43 -2.51 18.69
CA LYS A 181 -4.28 -1.62 18.91
C LYS A 181 -3.48 -1.49 17.61
N PRO A 182 -2.63 -0.48 17.45
CA PRO A 182 -1.62 -0.49 16.39
C PRO A 182 -0.76 -1.75 16.46
N PHE A 183 -0.53 -2.43 15.34
CA PHE A 183 0.18 -3.70 15.34
C PHE A 183 1.04 -3.91 14.09
N SER A 184 2.06 -4.74 14.23
CA SER A 184 2.97 -5.12 13.17
C SER A 184 2.38 -6.19 12.27
N VAL A 185 2.66 -6.10 10.96
CA VAL A 185 2.28 -7.08 9.95
C VAL A 185 3.44 -7.37 9.02
N GLU A 186 3.40 -8.54 8.43
CA GLU A 186 4.38 -8.91 7.41
C GLU A 186 4.16 -8.10 6.13
N ILE A 187 2.93 -8.01 5.65
CA ILE A 187 2.56 -7.31 4.43
C ILE A 187 1.29 -6.50 4.65
N ASN A 188 1.34 -5.20 4.38
CA ASN A 188 0.18 -4.33 4.34
C ASN A 188 -0.67 -4.56 3.07
N ALA A 189 -1.88 -4.03 3.06
CA ALA A 189 -2.69 -4.04 1.84
C ALA A 189 -2.05 -3.17 0.76
N TRP A 190 -1.90 -3.72 -0.43
CA TRP A 190 -1.19 -3.08 -1.56
C TRP A 190 -1.96 -1.93 -2.19
N THR A 191 -3.23 -1.78 -1.85
CA THR A 191 -4.11 -0.80 -2.48
C THR A 191 -3.82 0.63 -2.04
N SER A 192 -3.43 0.79 -0.77
CA SER A 192 -3.11 2.11 -0.23
C SER A 192 -2.37 1.95 1.08
N PHE A 193 -1.24 2.61 1.20
CA PHE A 193 -0.38 2.54 2.37
C PHE A 193 0.55 3.75 2.46
N GLY A 194 1.05 4.03 3.65
CA GLY A 194 2.09 5.02 3.87
C GLY A 194 3.48 4.42 3.77
N ILE A 195 4.46 5.22 3.34
CA ILE A 195 5.88 4.85 3.23
C ILE A 195 6.70 5.92 3.95
N ASN A 196 7.62 5.49 4.80
CA ASN A 196 8.59 6.36 5.44
C ASN A 196 9.71 6.74 4.45
N VAL A 197 9.81 8.02 4.14
CA VAL A 197 10.75 8.54 3.13
C VAL A 197 12.21 8.35 3.55
N ASN A 198 12.53 8.56 4.83
CA ASN A 198 13.90 8.39 5.32
C ASN A 198 14.33 6.93 5.25
N ASN A 199 13.47 6.04 5.75
CA ASN A 199 13.77 4.61 5.78
C ASN A 199 13.77 4.00 4.36
N TRP A 200 13.00 4.56 3.42
CA TRP A 200 13.07 4.17 2.00
C TRP A 200 14.50 4.29 1.46
N ASN A 201 15.12 5.42 1.70
CA ASN A 201 16.47 5.68 1.16
C ASN A 201 17.54 4.73 1.72
N GLU A 202 17.34 4.23 2.93
CA GLU A 202 18.26 3.31 3.60
C GLU A 202 18.04 1.85 3.21
N CYS A 203 16.76 1.47 3.02
CA CYS A 203 16.36 0.07 2.94
C CYS A 203 16.00 -0.38 1.54
N ILE A 204 15.40 0.51 0.71
CA ILE A 204 14.78 0.08 -0.53
C ILE A 204 15.73 0.16 -1.71
N LYS A 205 15.85 -0.95 -2.43
CA LYS A 205 16.51 -1.07 -3.72
C LYS A 205 15.42 -1.20 -4.79
N PRO A 206 14.92 -0.09 -5.36
CA PRO A 206 13.83 -0.14 -6.32
C PRO A 206 14.29 -0.83 -7.62
N THR A 207 13.33 -1.47 -8.29
CA THR A 207 13.54 -2.11 -9.58
C THR A 207 12.37 -1.84 -10.52
N ASP A 208 12.60 -1.85 -11.80
CA ASP A 208 11.56 -1.76 -12.84
C ASP A 208 11.02 -3.12 -13.29
N GLU A 209 11.48 -4.22 -12.70
CA GLU A 209 10.98 -5.58 -12.97
C GLU A 209 9.58 -5.81 -12.39
N TYR A 210 9.20 -5.10 -11.33
CA TYR A 210 7.86 -5.14 -10.77
C TYR A 210 6.99 -4.04 -11.37
N HIS A 211 6.52 -4.20 -12.59
CA HIS A 211 5.70 -3.18 -13.23
C HIS A 211 4.46 -2.80 -12.40
N PHE A 212 3.72 -3.79 -11.92
CA PHE A 212 2.56 -3.60 -11.05
C PHE A 212 2.45 -4.70 -9.98
N HIS A 213 2.70 -5.96 -10.36
CA HIS A 213 2.55 -7.09 -9.45
C HIS A 213 3.80 -7.22 -8.56
N LEU A 214 3.59 -7.55 -7.30
CA LEU A 214 4.61 -7.73 -6.25
C LEU A 214 5.43 -6.49 -5.86
N TRP A 215 5.23 -5.32 -6.49
CA TRP A 215 6.00 -4.13 -6.15
C TRP A 215 5.86 -3.72 -4.67
N ALA A 216 4.63 -3.72 -4.15
CA ALA A 216 4.39 -3.34 -2.77
C ALA A 216 4.80 -4.44 -1.77
N PRO A 217 4.46 -5.73 -1.98
CA PRO A 217 5.03 -6.81 -1.18
C PRO A 217 6.55 -6.77 -1.08
N ASP A 218 7.26 -6.51 -2.19
CA ASP A 218 8.71 -6.42 -2.18
C ASP A 218 9.21 -5.27 -1.29
N VAL A 219 8.55 -4.11 -1.34
CA VAL A 219 8.86 -2.98 -0.45
C VAL A 219 8.65 -3.37 1.02
N PHE A 220 7.55 -4.05 1.34
CA PHE A 220 7.26 -4.47 2.71
C PHE A 220 8.32 -5.43 3.26
N ILE A 221 8.73 -6.40 2.44
CA ILE A 221 9.76 -7.38 2.82
C ILE A 221 11.13 -6.71 2.96
N GLN A 222 11.48 -5.75 2.09
CA GLN A 222 12.73 -5.00 2.23
C GLN A 222 12.79 -4.25 3.56
N PHE A 223 11.71 -3.61 4.00
CA PHE A 223 11.66 -2.97 5.31
C PHE A 223 11.84 -3.98 6.45
N LEU A 224 11.16 -5.12 6.41
CA LEU A 224 11.33 -6.18 7.44
C LEU A 224 12.74 -6.74 7.45
N TYR A 225 13.39 -6.87 6.30
CA TYR A 225 14.78 -7.30 6.20
C TYR A 225 15.75 -6.35 6.92
N HIS A 226 15.43 -5.07 6.94
CA HIS A 226 16.18 -4.03 7.65
C HIS A 226 15.62 -3.73 9.06
N ASN A 227 14.78 -4.60 9.61
CA ASN A 227 14.20 -4.50 10.94
C ASN A 227 13.25 -3.30 11.18
N TYR A 228 12.69 -2.72 10.10
CA TYR A 228 11.61 -1.75 10.19
C TYR A 228 10.25 -2.45 10.12
N HIS A 229 9.40 -2.21 11.10
CA HIS A 229 8.06 -2.80 11.12
C HIS A 229 7.14 -2.21 10.05
N ASN A 230 6.29 -3.04 9.47
CA ASN A 230 5.10 -2.62 8.73
C ASN A 230 3.95 -2.49 9.73
N LEU A 231 3.52 -1.27 10.01
CA LEU A 231 2.51 -0.98 11.04
C LEU A 231 1.11 -0.90 10.43
N VAL A 232 0.10 -1.38 11.15
CA VAL A 232 -1.31 -1.10 10.88
C VAL A 232 -1.88 -0.17 11.94
N LEU A 233 -2.58 0.87 11.49
CA LEU A 233 -3.39 1.77 12.31
C LEU A 233 -4.87 1.39 12.17
N PRO A 234 -5.42 0.51 13.04
CA PRO A 234 -6.72 -0.11 12.84
C PRO A 234 -7.91 0.84 13.03
N ASN A 235 -7.68 2.03 13.60
CA ASN A 235 -8.71 3.05 13.80
C ASN A 235 -8.81 4.05 12.64
N LEU A 236 -8.00 3.88 11.60
CA LEU A 236 -8.06 4.66 10.36
C LEU A 236 -8.60 3.79 9.24
N TYR A 237 -9.59 4.30 8.52
CA TYR A 237 -10.34 3.55 7.54
C TYR A 237 -10.18 4.11 6.14
N LEU A 238 -10.03 3.19 5.18
CA LEU A 238 -10.07 3.45 3.75
C LEU A 238 -11.34 2.85 3.14
N MET A 239 -11.86 3.50 2.13
CA MET A 239 -12.87 2.96 1.22
C MET A 239 -12.18 2.39 -0.01
N ASN A 240 -12.44 1.13 -0.33
CA ASN A 240 -11.97 0.50 -1.56
C ASN A 240 -13.19 0.21 -2.47
N ARG A 241 -13.28 0.96 -3.56
CA ARG A 241 -14.42 0.98 -4.47
C ARG A 241 -14.12 0.27 -5.77
N GLN A 242 -13.90 -1.03 -5.70
CA GLN A 242 -13.58 -1.81 -6.91
C GLN A 242 -14.71 -1.82 -7.95
N GLU A 243 -15.97 -1.58 -7.53
CA GLU A 243 -17.13 -1.54 -8.41
C GLU A 243 -17.10 -0.38 -9.42
N ILE A 244 -16.45 0.72 -9.07
CA ILE A 244 -16.40 1.91 -9.93
C ILE A 244 -15.60 1.70 -11.22
N LYS A 245 -14.69 0.74 -11.24
CA LYS A 245 -13.89 0.41 -12.43
C LYS A 245 -14.72 0.06 -13.65
N ALA A 246 -15.94 -0.44 -13.43
CA ALA A 246 -16.88 -0.74 -14.52
C ALA A 246 -17.43 0.51 -15.21
N ASN A 247 -17.36 1.68 -14.56
CA ASN A 247 -17.86 2.94 -15.08
C ASN A 247 -16.87 3.63 -16.03
N TYR A 248 -15.63 3.15 -16.09
CA TYR A 248 -14.56 3.76 -16.88
C TYR A 248 -14.08 2.80 -17.97
N SER A 249 -13.80 3.38 -19.15
CA SER A 249 -13.12 2.66 -20.22
C SER A 249 -11.67 2.47 -19.84
N ILE A 250 -11.34 1.27 -19.34
CA ILE A 250 -9.97 0.95 -18.93
C ILE A 250 -9.15 0.62 -20.17
N ASP A 251 -8.10 1.41 -20.42
CA ASP A 251 -7.16 1.15 -21.52
C ASP A 251 -6.52 -0.23 -21.34
N VAL A 252 -6.42 -0.97 -22.44
CA VAL A 252 -5.75 -2.28 -22.48
C VAL A 252 -4.27 -2.23 -22.04
N ASN A 253 -3.64 -1.07 -22.08
CA ASN A 253 -2.26 -0.85 -21.64
C ASN A 253 -2.15 -0.38 -20.19
N SER A 254 -3.24 -0.21 -19.48
CA SER A 254 -3.22 0.10 -18.05
C SER A 254 -3.00 -1.15 -17.22
N ALA A 255 -2.50 -0.98 -16.01
CA ALA A 255 -2.33 -2.08 -15.06
C ALA A 255 -3.66 -2.81 -14.74
N HIS A 256 -4.80 -2.13 -14.94
CA HIS A 256 -6.13 -2.68 -14.71
C HIS A 256 -6.70 -3.44 -15.93
N SER A 257 -6.12 -3.30 -17.10
CA SER A 257 -6.55 -4.01 -18.31
C SER A 257 -6.29 -5.51 -18.28
N SER A 258 -5.45 -5.94 -17.34
CA SER A 258 -5.17 -7.35 -17.07
C SER A 258 -6.43 -8.21 -16.81
N ARG A 259 -7.60 -7.59 -16.64
CA ARG A 259 -8.86 -8.32 -16.43
C ARG A 259 -9.57 -8.77 -17.71
N LYS A 260 -9.24 -8.24 -18.87
CA LYS A 260 -9.91 -8.56 -20.16
C LYS A 260 -9.30 -9.73 -20.92
N GLY A 261 -8.11 -10.14 -20.59
CA GLY A 261 -7.46 -11.29 -21.20
C GLY A 261 -6.45 -11.88 -20.24
N ASN A 262 -6.52 -13.18 -20.02
CA ASN A 262 -5.56 -13.91 -19.21
C ASN A 262 -4.10 -13.67 -19.65
N GLU A 263 -3.89 -13.38 -20.93
CA GLU A 263 -2.55 -13.18 -21.51
C GLU A 263 -1.80 -11.99 -20.92
N TYR A 264 -2.47 -10.85 -20.69
CA TYR A 264 -1.79 -9.66 -20.14
C TYR A 264 -1.50 -9.82 -18.64
N HIS A 265 -2.38 -10.47 -17.93
CA HIS A 265 -2.20 -10.76 -16.51
C HIS A 265 -1.03 -11.73 -16.27
N PHE A 266 -0.93 -12.76 -17.09
CA PHE A 266 0.16 -13.73 -17.02
C PHE A 266 1.49 -13.17 -17.54
N GLY A 267 1.50 -12.36 -18.58
CA GLY A 267 2.72 -11.76 -19.14
C GLY A 267 3.48 -10.82 -18.20
N HIS A 268 2.82 -10.26 -17.16
CA HIS A 268 3.49 -9.47 -16.10
C HIS A 268 3.66 -10.24 -14.80
N TYR A 269 3.03 -11.38 -14.67
CA TYR A 269 3.04 -12.18 -13.46
C TYR A 269 4.33 -12.98 -13.34
N GLU A 270 4.72 -13.68 -14.40
CA GLU A 270 5.93 -14.51 -14.41
C GLU A 270 7.22 -13.71 -14.19
N PRO A 271 7.51 -12.62 -14.93
CA PRO A 271 8.72 -11.84 -14.68
C PRO A 271 8.81 -11.30 -13.26
N SER A 272 7.68 -10.87 -12.67
CA SER A 272 7.67 -10.38 -11.28
C SER A 272 7.96 -11.51 -10.28
N HIS A 273 7.51 -12.73 -10.55
CA HIS A 273 7.80 -13.89 -9.70
C HIS A 273 9.24 -14.36 -9.83
N GLU A 274 9.82 -14.29 -11.03
CA GLU A 274 11.24 -14.60 -11.25
C GLU A 274 12.12 -13.59 -10.53
N ALA A 275 11.87 -12.29 -10.69
CA ALA A 275 12.56 -11.22 -9.99
C ALA A 275 12.46 -11.35 -8.46
N TRP A 276 11.26 -11.73 -7.97
CA TRP A 276 11.06 -12.03 -6.56
C TRP A 276 11.95 -13.19 -6.08
N LYS A 277 11.94 -14.30 -6.82
CA LYS A 277 12.73 -15.48 -6.48
C LYS A 277 14.23 -15.21 -6.53
N GLU A 278 14.67 -14.44 -7.51
CA GLU A 278 16.08 -14.02 -7.62
C GLU A 278 16.50 -13.16 -6.42
N ARG A 279 15.65 -12.22 -6.02
CA ARG A 279 15.95 -11.32 -4.89
C ARG A 279 15.91 -12.01 -3.54
N TRP A 280 14.89 -12.85 -3.30
CA TRP A 280 14.56 -13.36 -1.98
C TRP A 280 14.92 -14.84 -1.77
N GLY A 281 15.18 -15.60 -2.84
CA GLY A 281 15.53 -17.01 -2.78
C GLY A 281 14.34 -17.96 -2.58
N TRP A 282 13.10 -17.44 -2.50
CA TRP A 282 11.87 -18.24 -2.41
C TRP A 282 10.79 -17.77 -3.36
N THR A 283 9.84 -18.66 -3.67
CA THR A 283 8.70 -18.33 -4.52
C THR A 283 7.60 -17.67 -3.71
N TYR A 284 7.12 -16.50 -4.13
CA TYR A 284 6.06 -15.76 -3.46
C TYR A 284 4.77 -16.57 -3.19
N THR A 285 4.42 -17.52 -4.05
CA THR A 285 3.19 -18.31 -3.96
C THR A 285 3.34 -19.64 -3.23
N LYS A 286 4.57 -20.13 -3.03
CA LYS A 286 4.87 -21.42 -2.37
C LYS A 286 6.18 -21.33 -1.58
N PRO A 287 6.26 -20.50 -0.59
CA PRO A 287 7.54 -20.15 0.03
C PRO A 287 8.08 -21.22 0.98
N TRP A 288 7.22 -22.06 1.60
CA TRP A 288 7.60 -22.85 2.76
C TRP A 288 8.77 -23.81 2.52
N GLY A 289 8.72 -24.66 1.52
CA GLY A 289 9.78 -25.63 1.28
C GLY A 289 11.09 -25.00 0.83
N GLU A 290 11.01 -23.89 0.08
CA GLU A 290 12.19 -23.14 -0.35
C GLU A 290 12.78 -22.36 0.81
N PHE A 291 11.91 -21.80 1.67
CA PHE A 291 12.31 -21.04 2.83
C PHE A 291 13.07 -21.85 3.87
N GLU A 292 12.63 -23.07 4.19
CA GLU A 292 13.32 -23.95 5.14
C GLU A 292 14.81 -24.17 4.79
N SER A 293 15.16 -24.08 3.49
CA SER A 293 16.53 -24.23 3.04
C SER A 293 17.41 -22.99 3.17
N ILE A 294 16.78 -21.81 3.37
CA ILE A 294 17.48 -20.50 3.39
C ILE A 294 17.18 -19.69 4.64
N LYS A 295 16.35 -20.20 5.55
CA LYS A 295 15.87 -19.44 6.73
C LYS A 295 17.00 -18.85 7.59
N GLU A 296 18.14 -19.54 7.66
CA GLU A 296 19.31 -19.07 8.41
C GLU A 296 19.87 -17.76 7.85
N SER A 297 19.64 -17.48 6.54
CA SER A 297 20.04 -16.21 5.91
C SER A 297 19.19 -15.02 6.40
N TYR A 298 18.09 -15.28 7.09
CA TYR A 298 17.16 -14.29 7.60
C TYR A 298 17.12 -14.21 9.11
N GLU A 299 17.96 -15.00 9.82
CA GLU A 299 18.17 -14.82 11.26
C GLU A 299 18.49 -13.34 11.56
N ASP A 300 18.05 -12.83 12.67
CA ASP A 300 18.17 -11.42 13.06
C ASP A 300 17.34 -10.42 12.23
N THR A 301 16.39 -10.88 11.42
CA THR A 301 15.44 -10.01 10.70
C THR A 301 14.00 -10.23 11.16
N LEU A 302 13.16 -9.18 11.01
CA LEU A 302 11.72 -9.32 11.27
C LEU A 302 11.04 -10.33 10.33
N ILE A 303 11.62 -10.64 9.16
CA ILE A 303 11.13 -11.70 8.28
C ILE A 303 11.15 -13.04 9.03
N TYR A 304 12.27 -13.35 9.67
CA TYR A 304 12.43 -14.59 10.44
C TYR A 304 11.44 -14.65 11.59
N ASP A 305 11.26 -13.55 12.32
CA ASP A 305 10.32 -13.46 13.43
C ASP A 305 8.88 -13.72 12.97
N PHE A 306 8.45 -13.09 11.86
CA PHE A 306 7.12 -13.33 11.30
C PHE A 306 6.91 -14.77 10.88
N TRP A 307 7.92 -15.41 10.33
CA TRP A 307 7.82 -16.78 9.82
C TRP A 307 7.73 -17.83 10.95
N HIS A 308 8.23 -17.51 12.11
CA HIS A 308 8.13 -18.37 13.29
C HIS A 308 6.98 -17.97 14.23
N HIS A 309 6.28 -16.87 13.94
CA HIS A 309 5.18 -16.39 14.75
C HIS A 309 3.88 -17.14 14.47
N ASP A 310 3.26 -17.65 15.53
CA ASP A 310 1.92 -18.25 15.48
C ASP A 310 0.85 -17.16 15.53
N ILE A 311 0.34 -16.76 14.37
CA ILE A 311 -0.68 -15.70 14.23
C ILE A 311 -1.97 -16.01 15.01
N SER A 312 -2.23 -17.28 15.37
CA SER A 312 -3.39 -17.63 16.19
C SER A 312 -3.32 -17.05 17.59
N LYS A 313 -2.14 -16.66 18.05
CA LYS A 313 -1.90 -16.01 19.34
C LYS A 313 -2.06 -14.49 19.31
N GLY A 314 -2.31 -13.89 18.15
CA GLY A 314 -2.40 -12.45 17.98
C GLY A 314 -1.34 -11.91 17.01
N PRO A 315 -1.18 -10.58 16.90
CA PRO A 315 -0.10 -9.98 16.11
C PRO A 315 1.28 -10.25 16.71
N LEU A 316 2.32 -10.24 15.88
CA LEU A 316 3.70 -10.41 16.34
C LEU A 316 4.06 -9.36 17.41
N LYS A 317 3.66 -8.11 17.21
CA LYS A 317 3.92 -6.99 18.12
C LYS A 317 2.79 -5.96 18.04
N THR A 318 2.40 -5.45 19.21
CA THR A 318 1.50 -4.30 19.32
C THR A 318 2.25 -3.08 19.84
N PHE A 319 1.72 -1.88 19.54
CA PHE A 319 2.35 -0.62 19.90
C PHE A 319 1.36 0.28 20.62
N ASP A 320 1.86 1.02 21.61
CA ASP A 320 1.10 2.09 22.25
C ASP A 320 1.51 3.43 21.64
N LEU A 321 0.70 3.93 20.71
CA LEU A 321 0.89 5.23 20.09
C LEU A 321 0.06 6.33 20.76
N GLY A 322 -0.68 6.00 21.83
CA GLY A 322 -1.65 6.89 22.47
C GLY A 322 -2.85 7.18 21.57
N GLU A 323 -3.59 8.24 21.89
CA GLU A 323 -4.70 8.68 21.07
C GLU A 323 -4.20 9.46 19.84
N TYR A 324 -4.66 9.04 18.67
CA TYR A 324 -4.37 9.65 17.38
C TYR A 324 -5.62 9.77 16.51
#